data_5a061b466ed40732f6fcb7cc74c728fd
#
_entry.id   5a061b466ed40732f6fcb7cc74c728fd
#
_cell.length_a   1.000
_cell.length_b   1.000
_cell.length_c   1.000
_cell.angle_alpha   90.00
_cell.angle_beta   90.00
_cell.angle_gamma   90.00
#
_symmetry.space_group_name_H-M   'P 1'
#
loop_
_entity.id
_entity.type
_entity.pdbx_description
1 polymer ?
#
loop_
_entity_poly.entity_id
_entity_poly.type
_entity_poly.pdbx_seq_one_letter_code
_entity_poly.pdbx_strand_id
1 'polypeptide(L)'
;TNPASIAPATSIRAGEPLVLKVTAPGQNSNPGMIDSFEAEISTDTGDIERVILTETGANTSVFLALVNTKAAPPAAIQGDCVLSVRPGDQLHFDLDNAQNGNPIAGADVDILVDPFGLTFDSADGTAVDGTRVTIVDAATGQPAQVFGDDGVSSFPSTIIAGSTVTDSGGQIYAFPTGFYRFPFLRQG
;
A
#
# COMPACT_ATOMS: atom_id res chain seq x y z
N THR A 1 4.14 -2.33 18.55
CA THR A 1 3.12 -1.40 17.99
C THR A 1 1.89 -1.50 18.88
N ASN A 2 1.31 -0.39 19.29
CA ASN A 2 0.08 -0.39 20.08
C ASN A 2 -1.12 -0.61 19.14
N PRO A 3 -1.88 -1.71 19.28
CA PRO A 3 -3.01 -2.00 18.39
C PRO A 3 -4.08 -0.90 18.35
N ALA A 4 -4.21 -0.13 19.43
CA ALA A 4 -5.17 0.98 19.50
C ALA A 4 -4.79 2.20 18.64
N SER A 5 -3.54 2.27 18.18
CA SER A 5 -3.05 3.36 17.33
C SER A 5 -3.10 3.06 15.84
N ILE A 6 -3.54 1.86 15.45
CA ILE A 6 -3.66 1.47 14.05
C ILE A 6 -5.02 1.95 13.53
N ALA A 7 -5.00 2.90 12.61
CA ALA A 7 -6.20 3.36 11.91
C ALA A 7 -6.51 2.42 10.72
N PRO A 8 -7.77 2.08 10.46
CA PRO A 8 -8.14 1.36 9.26
C PRO A 8 -7.72 2.14 8.02
N ALA A 9 -6.98 1.49 7.12
CA ALA A 9 -6.63 2.03 5.81
C ALA A 9 -7.50 1.36 4.75
N THR A 10 -8.08 2.16 3.85
CA THR A 10 -8.79 1.66 2.67
C THR A 10 -7.86 1.51 1.47
N SER A 11 -6.61 1.93 1.63
CA SER A 11 -5.60 1.93 0.57
C SER A 11 -4.20 2.03 1.15
N ILE A 12 -3.24 1.43 0.47
CA ILE A 12 -1.81 1.48 0.82
C ILE A 12 -0.99 1.83 -0.42
N ARG A 13 0.25 2.24 -0.23
CA ARG A 13 1.21 2.43 -1.32
C ARG A 13 2.05 1.18 -1.52
N ALA A 14 2.35 0.89 -2.77
CA ALA A 14 3.30 -0.15 -3.10
C ALA A 14 4.67 0.13 -2.45
N GLY A 15 5.18 -0.83 -1.69
CA GLY A 15 6.42 -0.70 -0.92
C GLY A 15 6.22 -0.26 0.54
N GLU A 16 5.00 0.12 0.94
CA GLU A 16 4.68 0.34 2.35
C GLU A 16 4.30 -0.98 3.03
N PRO A 17 4.77 -1.23 4.25
CA PRO A 17 4.34 -2.40 5.00
C PRO A 17 2.88 -2.24 5.42
N LEU A 18 2.09 -3.29 5.19
CA LEU A 18 0.71 -3.40 5.61
C LEU A 18 0.63 -4.06 6.99
N VAL A 19 -0.10 -3.45 7.91
CA VAL A 19 -0.44 -4.08 9.20
C VAL A 19 -1.86 -4.60 9.14
N LEU A 20 -2.01 -5.91 9.24
CA LEU A 20 -3.30 -6.57 9.38
C LEU A 20 -3.71 -6.57 10.84
N LYS A 21 -4.94 -6.17 11.13
CA LYS A 21 -5.55 -6.30 12.45
C LYS A 21 -6.86 -7.04 12.30
N VAL A 22 -6.96 -8.18 12.96
CA VAL A 22 -8.14 -9.04 12.91
C VAL A 22 -8.65 -9.27 14.33
N THR A 23 -9.97 -9.12 14.53
CA THR A 23 -10.63 -9.53 15.77
C THR A 23 -11.30 -10.87 15.51
N ALA A 24 -10.75 -11.94 16.10
CA ALA A 24 -11.18 -13.30 15.85
C ALA A 24 -11.33 -14.09 17.17
N PRO A 25 -12.46 -13.93 17.89
CA PRO A 25 -12.67 -14.64 19.17
C PRO A 25 -12.58 -16.16 19.05
N GLY A 26 -12.95 -16.73 17.90
CA GLY A 26 -12.87 -18.16 17.64
C GLY A 26 -11.43 -18.71 17.52
N GLN A 27 -10.45 -17.83 17.35
CA GLN A 27 -9.03 -18.18 17.27
C GLN A 27 -8.29 -18.03 18.62
N ASN A 28 -8.93 -17.41 19.60
CA ASN A 28 -8.43 -17.37 20.98
C ASN A 28 -8.76 -18.71 21.66
N SER A 29 -7.92 -19.69 21.40
CA SER A 29 -8.14 -21.08 21.84
C SER A 29 -7.66 -21.33 23.26
N ASN A 30 -6.71 -20.54 23.75
CA ASN A 30 -6.15 -20.66 25.09
C ASN A 30 -6.04 -19.30 25.78
N PRO A 31 -7.00 -18.93 26.64
CA PRO A 31 -6.98 -17.62 27.32
C PRO A 31 -5.78 -17.34 28.22
N GLY A 32 -4.93 -18.34 28.47
CA GLY A 32 -3.70 -18.19 29.27
C GLY A 32 -2.43 -18.00 28.45
N MET A 33 -2.53 -18.03 27.12
CA MET A 33 -1.38 -17.94 26.22
C MET A 33 -1.68 -16.98 25.06
N ILE A 34 -0.63 -16.55 24.36
CA ILE A 34 -0.76 -15.83 23.10
C ILE A 34 -0.97 -16.86 22.00
N ASP A 35 -2.13 -16.79 21.35
CA ASP A 35 -2.47 -17.65 20.22
C ASP A 35 -1.95 -17.07 18.90
N SER A 36 -1.82 -17.91 17.87
CA SER A 36 -1.50 -17.50 16.51
C SER A 36 -2.19 -18.42 15.50
N PHE A 37 -2.49 -17.87 14.33
CA PHE A 37 -3.02 -18.63 13.21
C PHE A 37 -2.47 -18.10 11.88
N GLU A 38 -2.55 -18.94 10.84
CA GLU A 38 -2.12 -18.60 9.49
C GLU A 38 -3.30 -18.09 8.67
N ALA A 39 -3.06 -17.07 7.86
CA ALA A 39 -4.01 -16.55 6.89
C ALA A 39 -3.33 -16.38 5.52
N GLU A 40 -4.12 -16.32 4.47
CA GLU A 40 -3.67 -16.07 3.12
C GLU A 40 -4.02 -14.65 2.70
N ILE A 41 -3.07 -13.97 2.07
CA ILE A 41 -3.27 -12.67 1.44
C ILE A 41 -2.89 -12.80 -0.04
N SER A 42 -3.75 -12.28 -0.92
CA SER A 42 -3.53 -12.32 -2.35
C SER A 42 -3.83 -10.98 -3.02
N THR A 43 -3.35 -10.83 -4.25
CA THR A 43 -3.63 -9.68 -5.13
C THR A 43 -4.39 -10.13 -6.36
N ASP A 44 -5.13 -9.23 -7.02
CA ASP A 44 -5.79 -9.48 -8.31
C ASP A 44 -4.81 -9.96 -9.39
N THR A 45 -3.55 -9.59 -9.29
CA THR A 45 -2.49 -10.01 -10.21
C THR A 45 -1.91 -11.37 -9.90
N GLY A 46 -2.42 -12.05 -8.88
CA GLY A 46 -2.15 -13.47 -8.58
C GLY A 46 -0.93 -13.72 -7.72
N ASP A 47 -0.43 -12.73 -6.99
CA ASP A 47 0.52 -12.98 -5.90
C ASP A 47 -0.21 -13.49 -4.66
N ILE A 48 0.32 -14.53 -4.03
CA ILE A 48 -0.29 -15.19 -2.88
C ILE A 48 0.78 -15.38 -1.82
N GLU A 49 0.52 -14.84 -0.62
CA GLU A 49 1.41 -14.93 0.52
C GLU A 49 0.70 -15.50 1.74
N ARG A 50 1.42 -16.25 2.56
CA ARG A 50 0.93 -16.74 3.84
C ARG A 50 1.53 -15.94 4.96
N VAL A 51 0.68 -15.48 5.87
CA VAL A 51 1.05 -14.64 7.00
C VAL A 51 0.59 -15.25 8.31
N ILE A 52 1.43 -15.12 9.34
CA ILE A 52 1.06 -15.55 10.68
C ILE A 52 0.52 -14.35 11.44
N LEU A 53 -0.75 -14.44 11.83
CA LEU A 53 -1.38 -13.48 12.73
C LEU A 53 -1.13 -13.92 14.17
N THR A 54 -0.58 -13.04 14.98
CA THR A 54 -0.25 -13.30 16.37
C THR A 54 -1.10 -12.42 17.28
N GLU A 55 -1.65 -13.00 18.31
CA GLU A 55 -2.48 -12.30 19.29
C GLU A 55 -1.69 -11.21 20.02
N THR A 56 -2.32 -10.09 20.28
CA THR A 56 -1.68 -8.92 20.91
C THR A 56 -1.38 -9.08 22.39
N GLY A 57 -1.94 -10.09 22.99
CA GLY A 57 -1.75 -10.50 24.39
C GLY A 57 -2.69 -11.65 24.70
N ALA A 58 -2.44 -12.40 25.77
CA ALA A 58 -3.28 -13.51 26.17
C ALA A 58 -4.75 -13.04 26.32
N ASN A 59 -5.68 -13.77 25.70
CA ASN A 59 -7.14 -13.53 25.80
C ASN A 59 -7.62 -12.17 25.25
N THR A 60 -6.94 -11.58 24.27
CA THR A 60 -7.39 -10.33 23.63
C THR A 60 -8.31 -10.58 22.45
N SER A 61 -8.22 -11.74 21.83
CA SER A 61 -8.89 -12.07 20.55
C SER A 61 -8.56 -11.10 19.41
N VAL A 62 -7.51 -10.29 19.57
CA VAL A 62 -7.03 -9.32 18.59
C VAL A 62 -5.66 -9.75 18.08
N PHE A 63 -5.58 -10.02 16.80
CA PHE A 63 -4.40 -10.56 16.14
C PHE A 63 -3.80 -9.52 15.18
N LEU A 64 -2.48 -9.51 15.07
CA LEU A 64 -1.74 -8.64 14.16
C LEU A 64 -0.79 -9.45 13.29
N ALA A 65 -0.64 -9.02 12.03
CA ALA A 65 0.44 -9.44 11.15
C ALA A 65 1.02 -8.22 10.43
N LEU A 66 2.30 -8.30 10.06
CA LEU A 66 2.98 -7.34 9.21
C LEU A 66 3.26 -8.00 7.87
N VAL A 67 2.79 -7.41 6.78
CA VAL A 67 3.03 -7.86 5.42
C VAL A 67 3.84 -6.79 4.70
N ASN A 68 5.03 -7.17 4.21
CA ASN A 68 5.79 -6.28 3.36
C ASN A 68 5.21 -6.28 1.95
N THR A 69 5.24 -5.13 1.28
CA THR A 69 4.81 -5.01 -0.11
C THR A 69 5.94 -4.52 -1.00
N LYS A 70 5.87 -4.82 -2.28
CA LYS A 70 6.76 -4.26 -3.32
C LYS A 70 5.96 -3.94 -4.58
N ALA A 71 6.40 -2.94 -5.33
CA ALA A 71 5.78 -2.64 -6.63
C ALA A 71 6.18 -3.69 -7.67
N ALA A 72 5.22 -4.16 -8.47
CA ALA A 72 5.49 -4.95 -9.65
C ALA A 72 5.51 -4.03 -10.90
N PRO A 73 6.42 -4.25 -11.89
CA PRO A 73 7.44 -5.30 -11.99
C PRO A 73 8.62 -5.10 -11.03
N PRO A 74 9.40 -6.11 -10.63
CA PRO A 74 9.46 -7.45 -11.25
C PRO A 74 8.28 -8.34 -10.92
N ALA A 75 8.19 -9.51 -11.59
CA ALA A 75 7.11 -10.47 -11.36
C ALA A 75 7.06 -10.94 -9.89
N ALA A 76 5.87 -11.27 -9.44
CA ALA A 76 5.63 -11.86 -8.14
C ALA A 76 6.40 -13.17 -7.93
N ILE A 77 6.84 -13.41 -6.71
CA ILE A 77 7.42 -14.69 -6.28
C ILE A 77 6.55 -15.17 -5.14
N GLN A 78 5.75 -16.19 -5.36
CA GLN A 78 4.81 -16.71 -4.38
C GLN A 78 5.52 -17.29 -3.16
N GLY A 79 5.03 -16.96 -1.97
CA GLY A 79 5.55 -17.48 -0.71
C GLY A 79 6.89 -16.86 -0.27
N ASP A 80 7.28 -15.70 -0.80
CA ASP A 80 8.51 -15.02 -0.41
C ASP A 80 8.30 -14.02 0.76
N CYS A 81 7.10 -13.98 1.34
CA CYS A 81 6.67 -13.06 2.40
C CYS A 81 6.68 -11.58 1.99
N VAL A 82 6.66 -11.28 0.69
CA VAL A 82 6.60 -9.92 0.16
C VAL A 82 5.53 -9.81 -0.94
N LEU A 83 4.41 -9.22 -0.63
CA LEU A 83 3.30 -9.10 -1.55
C LEU A 83 3.62 -8.12 -2.69
N SER A 84 3.65 -8.64 -3.91
CA SER A 84 3.85 -7.85 -5.13
C SER A 84 2.55 -7.22 -5.58
N VAL A 85 2.54 -5.91 -5.71
CA VAL A 85 1.33 -5.13 -5.97
C VAL A 85 1.48 -4.26 -7.20
N ARG A 86 0.42 -4.12 -7.96
CA ARG A 86 0.29 -3.20 -9.10
C ARG A 86 -0.69 -2.09 -8.79
N PRO A 87 -0.59 -0.99 -9.53
CA PRO A 87 -1.59 0.06 -9.48
C PRO A 87 -3.00 -0.47 -9.74
N GLY A 88 -3.93 -0.22 -8.82
CA GLY A 88 -5.32 -0.64 -8.93
C GLY A 88 -5.60 -2.09 -8.51
N ASP A 89 -4.59 -2.83 -8.01
CA ASP A 89 -4.84 -4.14 -7.42
C ASP A 89 -5.70 -4.01 -6.16
N GLN A 90 -6.62 -4.96 -5.99
CA GLN A 90 -7.28 -5.22 -4.71
C GLN A 90 -6.50 -6.28 -3.94
N LEU A 91 -6.41 -6.09 -2.63
CA LEU A 91 -5.85 -7.07 -1.72
C LEU A 91 -6.99 -7.88 -1.10
N HIS A 92 -6.92 -9.18 -1.28
CA HIS A 92 -7.87 -10.13 -0.73
C HIS A 92 -7.25 -10.81 0.50
N PHE A 93 -7.99 -10.82 1.59
CA PHE A 93 -7.59 -11.51 2.82
C PHE A 93 -8.54 -12.68 3.03
N ASP A 94 -8.04 -13.88 2.81
CA ASP A 94 -8.74 -15.09 3.15
C ASP A 94 -8.29 -15.57 4.53
N LEU A 95 -9.16 -15.33 5.49
CA LEU A 95 -9.00 -15.77 6.85
C LEU A 95 -9.81 -17.07 7.00
N ASP A 96 -9.28 -18.14 6.41
CA ASP A 96 -9.85 -19.46 6.66
C ASP A 96 -9.29 -20.00 7.98
N ASN A 97 -10.20 -20.44 8.84
CA ASN A 97 -9.80 -21.21 9.99
C ASN A 97 -9.23 -22.54 9.50
N ALA A 98 -7.93 -22.72 9.60
CA ALA A 98 -7.21 -23.91 9.18
C ALA A 98 -7.74 -25.20 9.86
N GLN A 99 -8.52 -25.09 10.96
CA GLN A 99 -9.08 -26.21 11.70
C GLN A 99 -10.46 -26.65 11.18
N ASN A 100 -11.26 -25.76 10.58
CA ASN A 100 -12.62 -26.09 10.15
C ASN A 100 -13.02 -25.53 8.78
N GLY A 101 -12.12 -24.84 8.08
CA GLY A 101 -12.33 -24.28 6.74
C GLY A 101 -13.42 -23.20 6.65
N ASN A 102 -13.88 -22.66 7.78
CA ASN A 102 -14.87 -21.58 7.76
C ASN A 102 -14.19 -20.24 7.63
N PRO A 103 -14.65 -19.33 6.74
CA PRO A 103 -14.14 -17.97 6.65
C PRO A 103 -14.29 -17.24 8.00
N ILE A 104 -13.19 -16.65 8.49
CA ILE A 104 -13.21 -15.86 9.73
C ILE A 104 -13.61 -14.42 9.45
N ALA A 105 -13.07 -13.84 8.41
CA ALA A 105 -13.41 -12.55 7.84
C ALA A 105 -12.68 -12.40 6.50
N GLY A 106 -13.26 -11.70 5.55
CA GLY A 106 -12.60 -11.23 4.34
C GLY A 106 -12.55 -9.70 4.38
N ALA A 107 -11.46 -9.11 3.97
CA ALA A 107 -11.35 -7.67 3.78
C ALA A 107 -10.59 -7.40 2.48
N ASP A 108 -11.15 -6.54 1.63
CA ASP A 108 -10.49 -6.07 0.44
C ASP A 108 -9.85 -4.72 0.73
N VAL A 109 -8.62 -4.52 0.31
CA VAL A 109 -7.90 -3.25 0.48
C VAL A 109 -7.42 -2.77 -0.87
N ASP A 110 -7.86 -1.58 -1.28
CA ASP A 110 -7.38 -0.93 -2.50
C ASP A 110 -5.95 -0.43 -2.32
N ILE A 111 -5.09 -0.71 -3.30
CA ILE A 111 -3.73 -0.19 -3.32
C ILE A 111 -3.68 1.09 -4.12
N LEU A 112 -3.25 2.16 -3.47
CA LEU A 112 -2.98 3.42 -4.14
C LEU A 112 -1.61 3.44 -4.75
N VAL A 113 -1.54 4.01 -5.93
CA VAL A 113 -0.30 4.20 -6.68
C VAL A 113 0.29 5.54 -6.33
N ASP A 114 1.58 5.51 -6.12
CA ASP A 114 2.44 6.68 -6.09
C ASP A 114 3.15 6.81 -7.44
N PRO A 115 2.57 7.49 -8.45
CA PRO A 115 3.20 7.59 -9.76
C PRO A 115 4.46 8.43 -9.65
N PHE A 116 5.58 7.80 -9.93
CA PHE A 116 6.87 8.45 -10.03
C PHE A 116 7.56 8.09 -11.34
N GLY A 117 8.56 8.85 -11.71
CA GLY A 117 9.36 8.54 -12.88
C GLY A 117 10.57 9.44 -13.03
N LEU A 118 11.31 9.18 -14.08
CA LEU A 118 12.48 9.95 -14.48
C LEU A 118 12.29 10.48 -15.90
N THR A 119 12.53 11.76 -16.09
CA THR A 119 12.64 12.38 -17.40
C THR A 119 14.10 12.38 -17.84
N PHE A 120 14.38 11.93 -19.06
CA PHE A 120 15.74 11.78 -19.57
C PHE A 120 15.82 12.11 -21.05
N ASP A 121 17.00 12.49 -21.52
CA ASP A 121 17.32 12.61 -22.94
C ASP A 121 17.42 11.22 -23.56
N SER A 122 16.62 10.93 -24.57
CA SER A 122 16.61 9.63 -25.24
C SER A 122 17.85 9.36 -26.08
N ALA A 123 18.69 10.36 -26.34
CA ALA A 123 19.91 10.20 -27.12
C ALA A 123 21.04 9.56 -26.29
N ASP A 124 21.13 9.88 -25.00
CA ASP A 124 22.22 9.45 -24.14
C ASP A 124 21.80 8.92 -22.76
N GLY A 125 20.51 9.00 -22.42
CA GLY A 125 19.96 8.55 -21.13
C GLY A 125 20.21 9.52 -19.98
N THR A 126 20.71 10.71 -20.24
CA THR A 126 20.97 11.71 -19.20
C THR A 126 19.65 12.24 -18.61
N ALA A 127 19.55 12.29 -17.28
CA ALA A 127 18.40 12.84 -16.59
C ALA A 127 18.23 14.35 -16.90
N VAL A 128 17.00 14.80 -17.18
CA VAL A 128 16.70 16.17 -17.63
C VAL A 128 15.71 16.83 -16.68
N ASP A 129 16.10 17.99 -16.14
CA ASP A 129 15.24 18.87 -15.37
C ASP A 129 14.34 19.73 -16.27
N GLY A 130 13.30 20.31 -15.66
CA GLY A 130 12.45 21.30 -16.33
C GLY A 130 11.31 20.73 -17.15
N THR A 131 11.22 19.39 -17.28
CA THR A 131 10.09 18.75 -17.97
C THR A 131 8.82 18.94 -17.15
N ARG A 132 7.77 19.46 -17.80
CA ARG A 132 6.44 19.56 -17.19
C ARG A 132 5.74 18.20 -17.24
N VAL A 133 5.40 17.64 -16.09
CA VAL A 133 4.66 16.39 -15.96
C VAL A 133 3.30 16.68 -15.35
N THR A 134 2.24 16.24 -16.02
CA THR A 134 0.85 16.39 -15.54
C THR A 134 0.20 15.03 -15.44
N ILE A 135 -0.39 14.72 -14.28
CA ILE A 135 -1.23 13.56 -14.12
C ILE A 135 -2.68 13.93 -14.42
N VAL A 136 -3.34 13.12 -15.23
CA VAL A 136 -4.73 13.32 -15.64
C VAL A 136 -5.60 12.15 -15.23
N ASP A 137 -6.84 12.44 -14.89
CA ASP A 137 -7.88 11.43 -14.70
C ASP A 137 -8.24 10.84 -16.07
N ALA A 138 -8.14 9.51 -16.19
CA ALA A 138 -8.33 8.82 -17.45
C ALA A 138 -9.78 8.85 -17.95
N ALA A 139 -10.76 8.96 -17.04
CA ALA A 139 -12.18 8.99 -17.39
C ALA A 139 -12.61 10.36 -17.90
N THR A 140 -12.05 11.43 -17.34
CA THR A 140 -12.44 12.81 -17.66
C THR A 140 -11.46 13.55 -18.55
N GLY A 141 -10.20 13.11 -18.63
CA GLY A 141 -9.10 13.80 -19.30
C GLY A 141 -8.69 15.11 -18.61
N GLN A 142 -9.21 15.41 -17.44
CA GLN A 142 -8.87 16.58 -16.65
C GLN A 142 -7.69 16.29 -15.70
N PRO A 143 -6.98 17.31 -15.19
CA PRO A 143 -5.98 17.12 -14.16
C PRO A 143 -6.54 16.33 -12.98
N ALA A 144 -5.85 15.24 -12.59
CA ALA A 144 -6.27 14.39 -11.48
C ALA A 144 -6.14 15.13 -10.13
N GLN A 145 -6.94 14.73 -9.16
CA GLN A 145 -6.77 15.22 -7.79
C GLN A 145 -5.62 14.46 -7.12
N VAL A 146 -4.61 15.20 -6.69
CA VAL A 146 -3.42 14.66 -6.02
C VAL A 146 -3.35 15.20 -4.59
N PHE A 147 -2.88 14.37 -3.67
CA PHE A 147 -2.68 14.74 -2.27
C PHE A 147 -1.21 14.57 -1.88
N GLY A 148 -0.81 15.22 -0.80
CA GLY A 148 0.48 15.03 -0.15
C GLY A 148 0.58 13.67 0.54
N ASP A 149 1.74 13.38 1.14
CA ASP A 149 2.01 12.14 1.87
C ASP A 149 1.07 11.91 3.07
N ASP A 150 0.42 12.96 3.55
CA ASP A 150 -0.62 12.89 4.59
C ASP A 150 -1.98 12.39 4.07
N GLY A 151 -2.16 12.27 2.75
CA GLY A 151 -3.40 11.87 2.09
C GLY A 151 -4.53 12.91 2.17
N VAL A 152 -4.27 14.11 2.68
CA VAL A 152 -5.27 15.17 2.93
C VAL A 152 -4.89 16.49 2.27
N SER A 153 -3.62 16.94 2.42
CA SER A 153 -3.13 18.19 1.85
C SER A 153 -3.14 18.12 0.32
N SER A 154 -3.68 19.14 -0.34
CA SER A 154 -3.68 19.18 -1.81
C SER A 154 -2.26 19.29 -2.36
N PHE A 155 -1.95 18.48 -3.34
CA PHE A 155 -0.69 18.49 -4.07
C PHE A 155 -0.95 18.86 -5.55
N PRO A 156 -0.06 19.60 -6.22
CA PRO A 156 -0.26 19.97 -7.63
C PRO A 156 -0.32 18.75 -8.55
N SER A 157 -1.32 18.71 -9.43
CA SER A 157 -1.42 17.70 -10.50
C SER A 157 -0.45 17.92 -11.67
N THR A 158 0.21 19.07 -11.68
CA THR A 158 1.28 19.42 -12.65
C THR A 158 2.51 19.86 -11.87
N ILE A 159 3.64 19.24 -12.15
CA ILE A 159 4.92 19.52 -11.51
C ILE A 159 6.02 19.63 -12.57
N ILE A 160 7.16 20.17 -12.18
CA ILE A 160 8.37 20.22 -12.99
C ILE A 160 9.36 19.18 -12.47
N ALA A 161 9.81 18.27 -13.31
CA ALA A 161 10.81 17.28 -12.95
C ALA A 161 12.10 17.95 -12.47
N GLY A 162 12.71 17.41 -11.41
CA GLY A 162 13.91 17.95 -10.78
C GLY A 162 13.69 19.21 -9.95
N SER A 163 12.43 19.63 -9.70
CA SER A 163 12.12 20.83 -8.93
C SER A 163 11.70 20.52 -7.49
N THR A 164 11.52 21.57 -6.70
CA THR A 164 10.92 21.51 -5.38
C THR A 164 9.45 21.88 -5.46
N VAL A 165 8.59 21.09 -4.82
CA VAL A 165 7.14 21.31 -4.76
C VAL A 165 6.73 21.39 -3.30
N THR A 166 5.74 22.23 -2.98
CA THR A 166 5.16 22.33 -1.64
C THR A 166 3.67 22.04 -1.73
N ASP A 167 3.16 21.18 -0.87
CA ASP A 167 1.72 20.92 -0.78
C ASP A 167 0.98 22.01 0.02
N SER A 168 -0.36 21.92 0.10
CA SER A 168 -1.15 22.90 0.83
C SER A 168 -0.96 22.83 2.37
N GLY A 169 -0.40 21.76 2.88
CA GLY A 169 -0.03 21.59 4.29
C GLY A 169 1.34 22.17 4.65
N GLY A 170 2.10 22.61 3.63
CA GLY A 170 3.45 23.18 3.80
C GLY A 170 4.57 22.14 3.78
N GLN A 171 4.27 20.86 3.49
CA GLN A 171 5.29 19.84 3.29
C GLN A 171 6.06 20.09 2.01
N ILE A 172 7.38 20.03 2.09
CA ILE A 172 8.29 20.28 0.97
C ILE A 172 8.79 18.95 0.39
N TYR A 173 8.68 18.81 -0.92
CA TYR A 173 9.15 17.68 -1.72
C TYR A 173 10.25 18.15 -2.66
N ALA A 174 11.50 17.79 -2.40
CA ALA A 174 12.62 18.10 -3.25
C ALA A 174 12.95 16.90 -4.14
N PHE A 175 12.84 17.08 -5.45
CA PHE A 175 13.10 16.01 -6.42
C PHE A 175 14.52 16.10 -6.98
N PRO A 176 15.25 14.97 -7.03
CA PRO A 176 16.53 14.89 -7.76
C PRO A 176 16.36 15.21 -9.25
N THR A 177 17.46 15.49 -9.92
CA THR A 177 17.50 15.78 -11.36
C THR A 177 16.69 14.78 -12.18
N GLY A 178 15.77 15.28 -12.99
CA GLY A 178 14.87 14.52 -13.85
C GLY A 178 13.76 13.77 -13.13
N PHE A 179 13.80 13.68 -11.80
CA PHE A 179 12.83 12.90 -11.05
C PHE A 179 11.53 13.66 -10.81
N TYR A 180 10.42 12.92 -10.79
CA TYR A 180 9.11 13.45 -10.39
C TYR A 180 8.32 12.37 -9.63
N ARG A 181 7.40 12.83 -8.76
CA ARG A 181 6.51 11.99 -7.97
C ARG A 181 5.19 12.73 -7.71
N PHE A 182 4.09 11.98 -7.75
CA PHE A 182 2.78 12.43 -7.26
C PHE A 182 2.42 11.61 -6.03
N PRO A 183 2.55 12.18 -4.81
CA PRO A 183 2.64 11.39 -3.57
C PRO A 183 1.43 10.54 -3.26
N PHE A 184 0.22 11.00 -3.58
CA PHE A 184 -0.97 10.26 -3.25
C PHE A 184 -2.12 10.55 -4.23
N LEU A 185 -2.64 9.47 -4.85
CA LEU A 185 -3.83 9.49 -5.69
C LEU A 185 -4.91 8.64 -5.06
N ARG A 186 -6.15 9.11 -5.10
CA ARG A 186 -7.31 8.26 -4.81
C ARG A 186 -7.75 7.61 -6.11
N GLN A 187 -8.19 6.37 -5.99
CA GLN A 187 -8.82 5.68 -7.10
C GLN A 187 -10.09 6.44 -7.50
N GLY A 188 -10.25 6.68 -8.81
CA GLY A 188 -11.42 7.32 -9.39
C GLY A 188 -12.51 6.31 -9.72
#